data_a579f6acd65629d67257dcaa7c2395c5
#
_entry.id   a579f6acd65629d67257dcaa7c2395c5
#
_cell.length_a   1.000
_cell.length_b   1.000
_cell.length_c   1.000
_cell.angle_alpha   90.00
_cell.angle_beta   90.00
_cell.angle_gamma   90.00
#
_symmetry.space_group_name_H-M   'P 1'
#
loop_
_entity.id
_entity.type
_entity.pdbx_description
1 polymer ?
#
loop_
_entity_poly.entity_id
_entity_poly.type
_entity_poly.pdbx_seq_one_letter_code
_entity_poly.pdbx_strand_id
1 'polypeptide(L)'
;MSSGKSAGKKRLRRVHYYPGCSLMSSAKDFGTSLFQMFRLMGTWVEPLEDWNCCGASPAHSVNPDYATLLAGRNLLLAERQGIDDLYVVCPSCFVRLRTAEKTLSTDGSLNAKLAKACGREYEGGVQVKFTPEILSDAPIVFEKAVMNPLEGLRGVLYFGCLLTRPEWITGFDIRPYERKLKRLVNVLGVETPDWSFSKQCCGSHLAVTKSDMVDGMVDRIRDHARRAGANCIIAFCPLCQVNLELRGKEVEPLPVFYISELIGLAAKLPGHENWVKKHLVDPRPLLSFLELL
;
A
#
# COMPACT_ATOMS: atom_id res chain seq x y z
N MET A 1 5.82 52.20 10.91
CA MET A 1 6.77 51.20 10.37
C MET A 1 6.21 49.81 10.67
N SER A 2 5.46 49.26 9.76
CA SER A 2 4.82 47.95 9.91
C SER A 2 5.72 46.89 9.27
N SER A 3 6.34 46.05 10.10
CA SER A 3 7.14 44.90 9.65
C SER A 3 6.20 43.77 9.28
N GLY A 4 5.93 43.63 7.99
CA GLY A 4 5.25 42.46 7.44
C GLY A 4 6.05 41.20 7.71
N LYS A 5 5.57 40.33 8.62
CA LYS A 5 6.08 38.98 8.77
C LYS A 5 5.76 38.21 7.50
N SER A 6 6.78 37.99 6.67
CA SER A 6 6.75 37.03 5.55
C SER A 6 6.36 35.65 6.12
N ALA A 7 5.17 35.19 5.78
CA ALA A 7 4.77 33.79 6.04
C ALA A 7 5.68 32.90 5.20
N GLY A 8 6.66 32.29 5.83
CA GLY A 8 7.58 31.36 5.17
C GLY A 8 6.80 30.25 4.48
N LYS A 9 6.88 30.18 3.14
CA LYS A 9 6.33 29.07 2.35
C LYS A 9 6.91 27.77 2.92
N LYS A 10 6.10 26.98 3.60
CA LYS A 10 6.47 25.67 4.12
C LYS A 10 6.91 24.84 2.91
N ARG A 11 8.21 24.53 2.81
CA ARG A 11 8.78 23.78 1.71
C ARG A 11 8.14 22.38 1.72
N LEU A 12 7.41 22.01 0.69
CA LEU A 12 6.81 20.69 0.56
C LEU A 12 7.92 19.63 0.63
N ARG A 13 7.70 18.59 1.44
CA ARG A 13 8.60 17.42 1.47
C ARG A 13 8.45 16.69 0.14
N ARG A 14 9.56 16.41 -0.55
CA ARG A 14 9.57 15.58 -1.75
C ARG A 14 9.84 14.13 -1.37
N VAL A 15 9.11 13.23 -2.00
CA VAL A 15 9.22 11.78 -1.79
C VAL A 15 9.11 11.10 -3.15
N HIS A 16 10.06 10.22 -3.45
CA HIS A 16 10.03 9.43 -4.67
C HIS A 16 9.33 8.10 -4.43
N TYR A 17 8.46 7.70 -5.34
CA TYR A 17 7.74 6.44 -5.21
C TYR A 17 7.90 5.55 -6.45
N TYR A 18 7.84 4.25 -6.21
CA TYR A 18 7.75 3.25 -7.27
C TYR A 18 6.27 3.05 -7.65
N PRO A 19 5.86 3.40 -8.89
CA PRO A 19 4.46 3.34 -9.28
C PRO A 19 3.89 1.91 -9.26
N GLY A 20 4.59 0.97 -9.89
CA GLY A 20 4.13 -0.39 -10.06
C GLY A 20 2.91 -0.54 -10.97
N CYS A 21 2.67 -1.76 -11.47
CA CYS A 21 1.64 -2.01 -12.47
C CYS A 21 0.20 -1.80 -11.95
N SER A 22 -0.09 -2.14 -10.69
CA SER A 22 -1.44 -2.05 -10.13
C SER A 22 -1.95 -0.62 -10.04
N LEU A 23 -1.12 0.34 -9.56
CA LEU A 23 -1.51 1.74 -9.47
C LEU A 23 -1.74 2.38 -10.84
N MET A 24 -1.06 1.87 -11.86
CA MET A 24 -1.19 2.39 -13.24
C MET A 24 -2.32 1.72 -14.02
N SER A 25 -2.95 0.68 -13.46
CA SER A 25 -4.02 -0.08 -14.14
C SER A 25 -5.27 -0.29 -13.27
N SER A 26 -5.34 -1.44 -12.58
CA SER A 26 -6.53 -1.88 -11.85
C SER A 26 -6.82 -1.13 -10.55
N ALA A 27 -5.83 -0.45 -9.96
CA ALA A 27 -5.95 0.28 -8.70
C ALA A 27 -5.64 1.79 -8.88
N LYS A 28 -6.08 2.39 -10.00
CA LYS A 28 -5.87 3.83 -10.25
C LYS A 28 -6.50 4.73 -9.19
N ASP A 29 -7.64 4.32 -8.65
CA ASP A 29 -8.35 5.10 -7.63
C ASP A 29 -7.60 5.07 -6.30
N PHE A 30 -7.00 3.93 -5.95
CA PHE A 30 -6.05 3.86 -4.86
C PHE A 30 -4.88 4.83 -5.05
N GLY A 31 -4.29 4.89 -6.25
CA GLY A 31 -3.26 5.88 -6.59
C GLY A 31 -3.76 7.31 -6.39
N THR A 32 -4.97 7.61 -6.87
CA THR A 32 -5.57 8.95 -6.77
C THR A 32 -5.81 9.35 -5.31
N SER A 33 -6.44 8.47 -4.51
CA SER A 33 -6.69 8.72 -3.09
C SER A 33 -5.39 8.89 -2.30
N LEU A 34 -4.39 8.07 -2.60
CA LEU A 34 -3.06 8.13 -2.00
C LEU A 34 -2.36 9.47 -2.29
N PHE A 35 -2.40 9.96 -3.53
CA PHE A 35 -1.78 11.23 -3.89
C PHE A 35 -2.46 12.43 -3.24
N GLN A 36 -3.79 12.43 -3.13
CA GLN A 36 -4.51 13.46 -2.39
C GLN A 36 -4.18 13.44 -0.89
N MET A 37 -4.06 12.26 -0.31
CA MET A 37 -3.62 12.09 1.07
C MET A 37 -2.20 12.64 1.29
N PHE A 38 -1.24 12.37 0.39
CA PHE A 38 0.10 12.95 0.50
C PHE A 38 0.11 14.48 0.37
N ARG A 39 -0.73 15.03 -0.50
CA ARG A 39 -0.91 16.50 -0.60
C ARG A 39 -1.42 17.10 0.70
N LEU A 40 -2.40 16.44 1.34
CA LEU A 40 -2.89 16.84 2.67
C LEU A 40 -1.77 16.87 3.71
N MET A 41 -0.82 15.91 3.64
CA MET A 41 0.36 15.88 4.49
C MET A 41 1.43 16.93 4.14
N GLY A 42 1.20 17.76 3.12
CA GLY A 42 2.22 18.69 2.62
C GLY A 42 3.40 17.98 1.95
N THR A 43 3.16 16.79 1.39
CA THR A 43 4.17 15.96 0.73
C THR A 43 3.89 15.91 -0.76
N TRP A 44 4.90 16.20 -1.56
CA TRP A 44 4.87 16.04 -3.01
C TRP A 44 5.49 14.71 -3.38
N VAL A 45 4.77 13.89 -4.14
CA VAL A 45 5.23 12.57 -4.57
C VAL A 45 5.60 12.60 -6.04
N GLU A 46 6.80 12.13 -6.35
CA GLU A 46 7.33 12.05 -7.72
C GLU A 46 7.55 10.57 -8.09
N PRO A 47 7.06 10.12 -9.26
CA PRO A 47 7.27 8.76 -9.68
C PRO A 47 8.73 8.51 -10.06
N LEU A 48 9.22 7.30 -9.83
CA LEU A 48 10.45 6.83 -10.46
C LEU A 48 10.26 6.86 -11.98
N GLU A 49 11.12 7.57 -12.70
CA GLU A 49 11.05 7.65 -14.16
C GLU A 49 11.56 6.35 -14.81
N ASP A 50 11.02 6.02 -15.99
CA ASP A 50 11.38 4.84 -16.80
C ASP A 50 11.31 3.49 -16.05
N TRP A 51 10.45 3.40 -15.03
CA TRP A 51 10.27 2.17 -14.25
C TRP A 51 9.73 1.01 -15.09
N ASN A 52 9.99 -0.21 -14.67
CA ASN A 52 9.41 -1.44 -15.21
C ASN A 52 8.76 -2.28 -14.09
N CYS A 53 7.98 -3.31 -14.47
CA CYS A 53 7.38 -4.24 -13.51
C CYS A 53 8.44 -4.84 -12.56
N CYS A 54 8.08 -4.94 -11.26
CA CYS A 54 8.96 -5.51 -10.23
C CYS A 54 9.17 -7.04 -10.33
N GLY A 55 8.47 -7.73 -11.26
CA GLY A 55 8.58 -9.17 -11.43
C GLY A 55 7.81 -10.01 -10.40
N ALA A 56 6.90 -9.42 -9.62
CA ALA A 56 6.12 -10.14 -8.59
C ALA A 56 5.08 -11.12 -9.17
N SER A 57 4.70 -10.97 -10.43
CA SER A 57 3.85 -11.90 -11.17
C SER A 57 4.65 -13.16 -11.59
N PRO A 58 4.25 -13.94 -12.59
CA PRO A 58 4.87 -15.25 -12.90
C PRO A 58 6.39 -15.29 -13.00
N ALA A 59 7.05 -14.15 -13.24
CA ALA A 59 8.49 -14.10 -13.46
C ALA A 59 9.31 -14.79 -12.36
N HIS A 60 8.98 -14.56 -11.09
CA HIS A 60 9.74 -15.15 -9.97
C HIS A 60 9.55 -16.68 -9.83
N SER A 61 8.44 -17.21 -10.34
CA SER A 61 8.17 -18.65 -10.32
C SER A 61 8.82 -19.36 -11.50
N VAL A 62 9.05 -18.63 -12.60
CA VAL A 62 9.68 -19.15 -13.81
C VAL A 62 11.20 -19.05 -13.73
N ASN A 63 11.70 -17.89 -13.31
CA ASN A 63 13.14 -17.63 -13.18
C ASN A 63 13.39 -16.58 -12.09
N PRO A 64 13.83 -16.99 -10.88
CA PRO A 64 14.10 -16.09 -9.76
C PRO A 64 15.17 -15.04 -10.05
N ASP A 65 16.24 -15.40 -10.78
CA ASP A 65 17.31 -14.47 -11.18
C ASP A 65 16.76 -13.37 -12.06
N TYR A 66 15.98 -13.75 -13.08
CA TYR A 66 15.37 -12.78 -13.98
C TYR A 66 14.41 -11.83 -13.26
N ALA A 67 13.60 -12.34 -12.33
CA ALA A 67 12.74 -11.51 -11.51
C ALA A 67 13.54 -10.52 -10.64
N THR A 68 14.69 -10.96 -10.11
CA THR A 68 15.60 -10.11 -9.34
C THR A 68 16.23 -9.03 -10.22
N LEU A 69 16.63 -9.37 -11.46
CA LEU A 69 17.16 -8.40 -12.42
C LEU A 69 16.11 -7.35 -12.84
N LEU A 70 14.85 -7.75 -13.04
CA LEU A 70 13.74 -6.81 -13.31
C LEU A 70 13.56 -5.79 -12.18
N ALA A 71 13.57 -6.26 -10.93
CA ALA A 71 13.50 -5.40 -9.76
C ALA A 71 14.75 -4.53 -9.61
N GLY A 72 15.94 -5.13 -9.84
CA GLY A 72 17.24 -4.47 -9.77
C GLY A 72 17.39 -3.31 -10.76
N ARG A 73 16.81 -3.42 -11.97
CA ARG A 73 16.78 -2.30 -12.92
C ARG A 73 16.10 -1.07 -12.33
N ASN A 74 15.02 -1.25 -11.58
CA ASN A 74 14.35 -0.12 -10.93
C ASN A 74 15.21 0.53 -9.84
N LEU A 75 15.98 -0.27 -9.08
CA LEU A 75 16.92 0.26 -8.08
C LEU A 75 18.05 1.04 -8.76
N LEU A 76 18.57 0.51 -9.86
CA LEU A 76 19.59 1.19 -10.65
C LEU A 76 19.09 2.52 -11.25
N LEU A 77 17.83 2.56 -11.69
CA LEU A 77 17.19 3.80 -12.15
C LEU A 77 17.03 4.81 -11.01
N ALA A 78 16.67 4.35 -9.81
CA ALA A 78 16.59 5.22 -8.64
C ALA A 78 17.96 5.82 -8.28
N GLU A 79 19.03 5.03 -8.30
CA GLU A 79 20.40 5.56 -8.12
C GLU A 79 20.77 6.61 -9.19
N ARG A 80 20.46 6.34 -10.46
CA ARG A 80 20.71 7.29 -11.56
C ARG A 80 19.98 8.62 -11.40
N GLN A 81 18.82 8.58 -10.76
CA GLN A 81 18.00 9.76 -10.50
C GLN A 81 18.33 10.44 -9.16
N GLY A 82 19.34 9.94 -8.42
CA GLY A 82 19.75 10.48 -7.14
C GLY A 82 18.71 10.26 -6.03
N ILE A 83 17.98 9.14 -6.09
CA ILE A 83 16.93 8.80 -5.14
C ILE A 83 17.52 7.88 -4.07
N ASP A 84 17.65 8.38 -2.84
CA ASP A 84 18.13 7.61 -1.70
C ASP A 84 16.99 6.76 -1.09
N ASP A 85 15.79 7.32 -0.97
CA ASP A 85 14.60 6.66 -0.41
C ASP A 85 13.55 6.43 -1.50
N LEU A 86 13.32 5.16 -1.86
CA LEU A 86 12.28 4.78 -2.81
C LEU A 86 11.08 4.16 -2.09
N TYR A 87 9.97 4.89 -2.06
CA TYR A 87 8.75 4.43 -1.40
C TYR A 87 7.92 3.54 -2.31
N VAL A 88 7.44 2.45 -1.75
CA VAL A 88 6.66 1.44 -2.45
C VAL A 88 5.29 1.30 -1.80
N VAL A 89 4.24 1.26 -2.61
CA VAL A 89 2.84 1.19 -2.14
C VAL A 89 2.34 -0.25 -2.06
N CYS A 90 2.74 -1.08 -3.02
CA CYS A 90 2.32 -2.48 -3.11
C CYS A 90 3.29 -3.39 -2.34
N PRO A 91 2.84 -4.19 -1.35
CA PRO A 91 3.69 -5.13 -0.62
C PRO A 91 4.42 -6.15 -1.52
N SER A 92 3.78 -6.57 -2.63
CA SER A 92 4.43 -7.48 -3.58
C SER A 92 5.63 -6.82 -4.25
N CYS A 93 5.50 -5.56 -4.65
CA CYS A 93 6.61 -4.78 -5.20
C CYS A 93 7.68 -4.52 -4.13
N PHE A 94 7.26 -4.21 -2.90
CA PHE A 94 8.17 -4.00 -1.78
C PHE A 94 9.09 -5.21 -1.56
N VAL A 95 8.51 -6.42 -1.45
CA VAL A 95 9.31 -7.65 -1.29
C VAL A 95 10.26 -7.87 -2.46
N ARG A 96 9.82 -7.66 -3.70
CA ARG A 96 10.68 -7.85 -4.88
C ARG A 96 11.85 -6.88 -4.92
N LEU A 97 11.59 -5.60 -4.68
CA LEU A 97 12.64 -4.58 -4.64
C LEU A 97 13.60 -4.80 -3.46
N ARG A 98 13.09 -5.14 -2.27
CA ARG A 98 13.93 -5.50 -1.12
C ARG A 98 14.76 -6.77 -1.36
N THR A 99 14.20 -7.77 -2.05
CA THR A 99 14.97 -8.95 -2.48
C THR A 99 16.10 -8.55 -3.39
N ALA A 100 15.82 -7.73 -4.41
CA ALA A 100 16.86 -7.28 -5.34
C ALA A 100 17.95 -6.44 -4.66
N GLU A 101 17.55 -5.51 -3.79
CA GLU A 101 18.48 -4.69 -2.99
C GLU A 101 19.47 -5.57 -2.23
N LYS A 102 18.98 -6.57 -1.49
CA LYS A 102 19.83 -7.48 -0.72
C LYS A 102 20.66 -8.42 -1.60
N THR A 103 20.04 -9.03 -2.61
CA THR A 103 20.72 -10.00 -3.46
C THR A 103 21.83 -9.34 -4.28
N LEU A 104 21.57 -8.19 -4.89
CA LEU A 104 22.58 -7.48 -5.69
C LEU A 104 23.74 -6.95 -4.85
N SER A 105 23.52 -6.66 -3.57
CA SER A 105 24.57 -6.25 -2.64
C SER A 105 25.45 -7.41 -2.17
N THR A 106 25.00 -8.67 -2.31
CA THR A 106 25.71 -9.86 -1.82
C THR A 106 26.15 -10.82 -2.93
N ASP A 107 25.47 -10.80 -4.08
CA ASP A 107 25.77 -11.64 -5.25
C ASP A 107 26.36 -10.79 -6.38
N GLY A 108 27.70 -10.69 -6.41
CA GLY A 108 28.41 -9.97 -7.46
C GLY A 108 28.19 -10.53 -8.86
N SER A 109 27.90 -11.84 -9.00
CA SER A 109 27.64 -12.43 -10.32
C SER A 109 26.31 -11.96 -10.90
N LEU A 110 25.28 -11.84 -10.06
CA LEU A 110 23.97 -11.34 -10.48
C LEU A 110 24.02 -9.83 -10.74
N ASN A 111 24.78 -9.08 -9.94
CA ASN A 111 25.01 -7.65 -10.17
C ASN A 111 25.77 -7.40 -11.48
N ALA A 112 26.78 -8.23 -11.82
CA ALA A 112 27.46 -8.18 -13.11
C ALA A 112 26.53 -8.50 -14.31
N LYS A 113 25.55 -9.43 -14.14
CA LYS A 113 24.51 -9.67 -15.15
C LYS A 113 23.62 -8.42 -15.34
N LEU A 114 23.27 -7.75 -14.24
CA LEU A 114 22.53 -6.48 -14.29
C LEU A 114 23.34 -5.41 -15.02
N ALA A 115 24.61 -5.27 -14.69
CA ALA A 115 25.52 -4.32 -15.32
C ALA A 115 25.64 -4.54 -16.84
N LYS A 116 25.74 -5.79 -17.28
CA LYS A 116 25.76 -6.14 -18.70
C LYS A 116 24.48 -5.72 -19.42
N ALA A 117 23.32 -5.82 -18.76
CA ALA A 117 22.03 -5.46 -19.33
C ALA A 117 21.76 -3.95 -19.30
N CYS A 118 22.23 -3.25 -18.27
CA CYS A 118 21.87 -1.85 -17.98
C CYS A 118 23.03 -0.86 -18.07
N GLY A 119 24.25 -1.33 -18.36
CA GLY A 119 25.43 -0.50 -18.57
C GLY A 119 26.21 -0.09 -17.32
N ARG A 120 25.74 -0.45 -16.10
CA ARG A 120 26.47 -0.25 -14.83
C ARG A 120 25.97 -1.19 -13.73
N GLU A 121 26.79 -1.39 -12.71
CA GLU A 121 26.42 -2.11 -11.50
C GLU A 121 25.55 -1.27 -10.57
N TYR A 122 24.75 -1.94 -9.74
CA TYR A 122 24.04 -1.35 -8.62
C TYR A 122 25.01 -1.22 -7.43
N GLU A 123 25.12 -0.02 -6.86
CA GLU A 123 26.09 0.31 -5.81
C GLU A 123 25.50 0.18 -4.40
N GLY A 124 24.17 0.01 -4.25
CA GLY A 124 23.52 -0.17 -2.95
C GLY A 124 23.04 1.13 -2.30
N GLY A 125 22.97 2.23 -3.06
CA GLY A 125 22.63 3.55 -2.52
C GLY A 125 21.14 3.79 -2.24
N VAL A 126 20.24 2.88 -2.66
CA VAL A 126 18.78 3.07 -2.54
C VAL A 126 18.21 2.27 -1.39
N GLN A 127 17.48 2.93 -0.49
CA GLN A 127 16.69 2.28 0.55
C GLN A 127 15.22 2.13 0.08
N VAL A 128 14.76 0.89 -0.01
CA VAL A 128 13.37 0.59 -0.34
C VAL A 128 12.52 0.68 0.93
N LYS A 129 11.56 1.62 0.95
CA LYS A 129 10.66 1.90 2.09
C LYS A 129 9.21 1.59 1.75
N PHE A 130 8.42 1.26 2.76
CA PHE A 130 6.99 1.02 2.58
C PHE A 130 6.17 2.25 2.97
N THR A 131 5.12 2.56 2.20
CA THR A 131 4.28 3.75 2.39
C THR A 131 3.73 3.95 3.81
N PRO A 132 3.29 2.92 4.57
CA PRO A 132 2.88 3.06 5.97
C PRO A 132 3.92 3.69 6.90
N GLU A 133 5.21 3.64 6.57
CA GLU A 133 6.24 4.33 7.33
C GLU A 133 6.03 5.85 7.35
N ILE A 134 5.63 6.43 6.21
CA ILE A 134 5.31 7.87 6.13
C ILE A 134 4.01 8.18 6.90
N LEU A 135 2.98 7.35 6.75
CA LEU A 135 1.67 7.56 7.36
C LEU A 135 1.75 7.55 8.88
N SER A 136 2.56 6.67 9.42
CA SER A 136 2.68 6.48 10.87
C SER A 136 3.23 7.70 11.61
N ASP A 137 3.87 8.64 10.92
CA ASP A 137 4.51 9.81 11.51
C ASP A 137 3.63 11.08 11.41
N ALA A 138 2.44 10.99 10.82
CA ALA A 138 1.58 12.15 10.56
C ALA A 138 0.18 12.13 11.21
N PRO A 139 -0.07 11.48 12.38
CA PRO A 139 -1.43 11.38 12.93
C PRO A 139 -2.05 12.75 13.22
N ILE A 140 -1.26 13.73 13.67
CA ILE A 140 -1.73 15.08 13.99
C ILE A 140 -2.24 15.84 12.76
N VAL A 141 -1.68 15.59 11.57
CA VAL A 141 -2.13 16.23 10.33
C VAL A 141 -3.53 15.77 10.01
N PHE A 142 -3.79 14.48 10.14
CA PHE A 142 -5.11 13.89 9.83
C PHE A 142 -6.16 14.27 10.87
N GLU A 143 -5.81 14.29 12.16
CA GLU A 143 -6.69 14.75 13.24
C GLU A 143 -7.27 16.15 12.97
N LYS A 144 -6.42 17.08 12.54
CA LYS A 144 -6.82 18.44 12.20
C LYS A 144 -7.62 18.56 10.90
N ALA A 145 -7.54 17.55 10.04
CA ALA A 145 -8.19 17.55 8.73
C ALA A 145 -9.56 16.87 8.73
N VAL A 146 -9.92 16.15 9.79
CA VAL A 146 -11.23 15.47 9.89
C VAL A 146 -12.33 16.51 9.88
N MET A 147 -13.20 16.44 8.88
CA MET A 147 -14.41 17.25 8.70
C MET A 147 -15.68 16.43 8.89
N ASN A 148 -15.60 15.12 8.64
CA ASN A 148 -16.69 14.17 8.74
C ASN A 148 -16.16 12.88 9.41
N PRO A 149 -16.26 12.75 10.75
CA PRO A 149 -15.85 11.54 11.44
C PRO A 149 -16.62 10.33 10.91
N LEU A 150 -15.92 9.24 10.66
CA LEU A 150 -16.48 8.02 10.05
C LEU A 150 -17.09 7.10 11.13
N GLU A 151 -17.97 7.67 11.97
CA GLU A 151 -18.60 6.96 13.05
C GLU A 151 -19.50 5.81 12.56
N GLY A 152 -19.49 4.70 13.28
CA GLY A 152 -20.20 3.48 12.90
C GLY A 152 -19.44 2.56 11.97
N LEU A 153 -18.35 3.03 11.30
CA LEU A 153 -17.42 2.12 10.64
C LEU A 153 -16.59 1.36 11.69
N ARG A 154 -16.57 0.05 11.54
CA ARG A 154 -15.75 -0.86 12.34
C ARG A 154 -14.84 -1.64 11.39
N GLY A 155 -13.60 -1.18 11.27
CA GLY A 155 -12.64 -1.69 10.29
C GLY A 155 -11.50 -2.49 10.90
N VAL A 156 -11.23 -3.70 10.39
CA VAL A 156 -10.03 -4.45 10.76
C VAL A 156 -8.87 -4.13 9.83
N LEU A 157 -7.68 -3.87 10.39
CA LEU A 157 -6.48 -3.62 9.59
C LEU A 157 -5.96 -4.93 8.99
N TYR A 158 -5.85 -4.98 7.67
CA TYR A 158 -5.36 -6.15 6.94
C TYR A 158 -4.08 -5.84 6.16
N PHE A 159 -2.95 -6.29 6.69
CA PHE A 159 -1.62 -6.07 6.10
C PHE A 159 -1.25 -7.11 5.05
N GLY A 160 -1.89 -8.28 5.11
CA GLY A 160 -1.53 -9.41 4.26
C GLY A 160 -0.18 -10.04 4.63
N CYS A 161 0.27 -11.03 3.84
CA CYS A 161 1.45 -11.84 4.18
C CYS A 161 2.78 -11.20 3.75
N LEU A 162 2.84 -10.57 2.57
CA LEU A 162 4.12 -10.17 1.95
C LEU A 162 4.81 -9.01 2.66
N LEU A 163 4.09 -8.24 3.46
CA LEU A 163 4.70 -7.17 4.22
C LEU A 163 5.60 -7.67 5.35
N THR A 164 5.30 -8.85 5.87
CA THR A 164 5.99 -9.42 7.03
C THR A 164 6.76 -10.71 6.74
N ARG A 165 6.63 -11.26 5.54
CA ARG A 165 7.21 -12.57 5.17
C ARG A 165 7.86 -12.54 3.78
N PRO A 166 9.03 -13.16 3.62
CA PRO A 166 9.88 -13.62 4.69
C PRO A 166 10.57 -12.46 5.42
N GLU A 167 10.67 -12.57 6.75
CA GLU A 167 11.18 -11.50 7.62
C GLU A 167 12.63 -11.09 7.29
N TRP A 168 13.46 -12.06 6.93
CA TRP A 168 14.85 -11.82 6.54
C TRP A 168 14.99 -11.00 5.24
N ILE A 169 13.97 -10.95 4.39
CA ILE A 169 13.93 -10.07 3.20
C ILE A 169 13.39 -8.71 3.58
N THR A 170 12.20 -8.68 4.17
CA THR A 170 11.51 -7.43 4.41
C THR A 170 12.24 -6.57 5.43
N GLY A 171 12.82 -7.20 6.47
CA GLY A 171 13.40 -6.48 7.61
C GLY A 171 12.39 -5.54 8.27
N PHE A 172 11.09 -5.70 7.99
CA PHE A 172 10.04 -4.80 8.39
C PHE A 172 9.23 -5.38 9.56
N ASP A 173 9.39 -4.76 10.73
CA ASP A 173 8.53 -5.06 11.87
C ASP A 173 7.24 -4.22 11.78
N ILE A 174 6.14 -4.89 11.49
CA ILE A 174 4.83 -4.22 11.37
C ILE A 174 4.27 -3.74 12.72
N ARG A 175 4.71 -4.30 13.85
CA ARG A 175 4.09 -4.05 15.17
C ARG A 175 4.07 -2.59 15.60
N PRO A 176 5.16 -1.81 15.46
CA PRO A 176 5.13 -0.38 15.76
C PRO A 176 4.16 0.39 14.84
N TYR A 177 4.12 0.02 13.55
CA TYR A 177 3.26 0.67 12.56
C TYR A 177 1.79 0.29 12.76
N GLU A 178 1.49 -0.95 13.11
CA GLU A 178 0.13 -1.41 13.41
C GLU A 178 -0.53 -0.56 14.50
N ARG A 179 0.18 -0.30 15.62
CA ARG A 179 -0.33 0.56 16.68
C ARG A 179 -0.56 2.00 16.23
N LYS A 180 0.38 2.57 15.47
CA LYS A 180 0.27 3.93 14.94
C LYS A 180 -0.88 4.04 13.92
N LEU A 181 -1.04 3.04 13.04
CA LEU A 181 -2.10 3.01 12.04
C LEU A 181 -3.48 2.81 12.67
N LYS A 182 -3.60 1.98 13.72
CA LYS A 182 -4.83 1.88 14.54
C LYS A 182 -5.20 3.25 15.11
N ARG A 183 -4.24 3.93 15.74
CA ARG A 183 -4.46 5.29 16.28
C ARG A 183 -4.90 6.27 15.18
N LEU A 184 -4.26 6.21 14.00
CA LEU A 184 -4.62 7.04 12.87
C LEU A 184 -6.08 6.79 12.44
N VAL A 185 -6.45 5.53 12.25
CA VAL A 185 -7.79 5.13 11.82
C VAL A 185 -8.85 5.51 12.87
N ASN A 186 -8.54 5.38 14.17
CA ASN A 186 -9.44 5.81 15.23
C ASN A 186 -9.64 7.33 15.25
N VAL A 187 -8.60 8.12 14.93
CA VAL A 187 -8.71 9.59 14.77
C VAL A 187 -9.67 9.97 13.64
N LEU A 188 -9.82 9.13 12.60
CA LEU A 188 -10.82 9.33 11.54
C LEU A 188 -12.26 8.99 11.99
N GLY A 189 -12.49 8.51 13.21
CA GLY A 189 -13.77 8.06 13.72
C GLY A 189 -14.08 6.58 13.47
N VAL A 190 -13.15 5.80 12.91
CA VAL A 190 -13.34 4.37 12.64
C VAL A 190 -12.90 3.54 13.83
N GLU A 191 -13.78 2.72 14.35
CA GLU A 191 -13.44 1.74 15.39
C GLU A 191 -12.61 0.59 14.80
N THR A 192 -11.51 0.21 15.49
CA THR A 192 -10.60 -0.85 15.02
C THR A 192 -10.56 -2.01 16.00
N PRO A 193 -11.45 -3.02 15.86
CA PRO A 193 -11.44 -4.20 16.72
C PRO A 193 -10.15 -5.01 16.54
N ASP A 194 -9.74 -5.69 17.62
CA ASP A 194 -8.62 -6.62 17.58
C ASP A 194 -9.00 -7.91 16.87
N TRP A 195 -8.12 -8.42 16.02
CA TRP A 195 -8.31 -9.67 15.31
C TRP A 195 -6.99 -10.36 14.99
N SER A 196 -7.02 -11.66 14.77
CA SER A 196 -5.81 -12.49 14.58
C SER A 196 -5.41 -12.68 13.10
N PHE A 197 -6.22 -12.23 12.14
CA PHE A 197 -6.04 -12.49 10.71
C PHE A 197 -5.37 -11.36 9.93
N SER A 198 -4.85 -10.33 10.60
CA SER A 198 -4.22 -9.16 9.96
C SER A 198 -3.09 -9.49 8.97
N LYS A 199 -2.41 -10.63 9.17
CA LYS A 199 -1.22 -11.07 8.40
C LYS A 199 -1.46 -12.38 7.63
N GLN A 200 -2.70 -12.84 7.52
CA GLN A 200 -3.02 -14.05 6.75
C GLN A 200 -2.90 -13.77 5.24
N CYS A 201 -2.60 -14.81 4.48
CA CYS A 201 -2.50 -14.69 3.02
C CYS A 201 -3.90 -14.71 2.40
N CYS A 202 -4.20 -13.74 1.53
CA CYS A 202 -5.43 -13.76 0.73
C CYS A 202 -5.38 -14.74 -0.45
N GLY A 203 -4.22 -15.31 -0.77
CA GLY A 203 -4.08 -16.26 -1.87
C GLY A 203 -3.99 -15.62 -3.27
N SER A 204 -3.88 -14.31 -3.43
CA SER A 204 -3.96 -13.63 -4.73
C SER A 204 -3.04 -14.19 -5.81
N HIS A 205 -1.86 -14.71 -5.45
CA HIS A 205 -0.92 -15.33 -6.39
C HIS A 205 -1.38 -16.70 -6.91
N LEU A 206 -2.33 -17.34 -6.23
CA LEU A 206 -2.97 -18.60 -6.64
C LEU A 206 -4.35 -18.40 -7.25
N ALA A 207 -4.85 -17.17 -7.34
CA ALA A 207 -6.23 -16.86 -7.70
C ALA A 207 -6.66 -17.40 -9.08
N VAL A 208 -5.71 -17.59 -10.01
CA VAL A 208 -5.98 -18.16 -11.34
C VAL A 208 -5.82 -19.68 -11.35
N THR A 209 -4.83 -20.23 -10.63
CA THR A 209 -4.44 -21.63 -10.73
C THR A 209 -5.12 -22.54 -9.69
N LYS A 210 -5.58 -21.99 -8.57
CA LYS A 210 -6.18 -22.71 -7.43
C LYS A 210 -7.37 -21.92 -6.85
N SER A 211 -8.34 -21.57 -7.71
CA SER A 211 -9.44 -20.67 -7.35
C SER A 211 -10.24 -21.13 -6.12
N ASP A 212 -10.63 -22.42 -6.05
CA ASP A 212 -11.41 -22.94 -4.91
C ASP A 212 -10.68 -22.84 -3.57
N MET A 213 -9.35 -23.06 -3.59
CA MET A 213 -8.53 -22.88 -2.39
C MET A 213 -8.52 -21.40 -1.97
N VAL A 214 -8.40 -20.50 -2.92
CA VAL A 214 -8.38 -19.05 -2.67
C VAL A 214 -9.72 -18.57 -2.14
N ASP A 215 -10.84 -19.07 -2.69
CA ASP A 215 -12.17 -18.76 -2.18
C ASP A 215 -12.29 -19.13 -0.69
N GLY A 216 -11.88 -20.33 -0.30
CA GLY A 216 -11.87 -20.73 1.11
C GLY A 216 -10.89 -19.92 1.99
N MET A 217 -9.81 -19.37 1.43
CA MET A 217 -8.91 -18.48 2.17
C MET A 217 -9.56 -17.11 2.40
N VAL A 218 -10.23 -16.58 1.40
CA VAL A 218 -10.93 -15.28 1.48
C VAL A 218 -12.12 -15.36 2.41
N ASP A 219 -12.96 -16.40 2.30
CA ASP A 219 -14.10 -16.60 3.20
C ASP A 219 -13.68 -16.66 4.66
N ARG A 220 -12.60 -17.39 4.98
CA ARG A 220 -12.05 -17.40 6.34
C ARG A 220 -11.59 -16.01 6.82
N ILE A 221 -10.96 -15.21 5.98
CA ILE A 221 -10.54 -13.85 6.35
C ILE A 221 -11.76 -13.00 6.69
N ARG A 222 -12.80 -13.02 5.83
CA ARG A 222 -14.02 -12.25 6.04
C ARG A 222 -14.79 -12.73 7.28
N ASP A 223 -14.91 -14.04 7.49
CA ASP A 223 -15.57 -14.62 8.64
C ASP A 223 -14.88 -14.18 9.96
N HIS A 224 -13.56 -14.24 10.01
CA HIS A 224 -12.83 -13.76 11.19
C HIS A 224 -12.95 -12.24 11.39
N ALA A 225 -13.05 -11.45 10.32
CA ALA A 225 -13.32 -10.02 10.43
C ALA A 225 -14.71 -9.76 11.03
N ARG A 226 -15.75 -10.46 10.56
CA ARG A 226 -17.11 -10.37 11.13
C ARG A 226 -17.18 -10.82 12.57
N ARG A 227 -16.54 -11.93 12.94
CA ARG A 227 -16.48 -12.41 14.35
C ARG A 227 -15.78 -11.40 15.26
N ALA A 228 -14.86 -10.61 14.73
CA ALA A 228 -14.28 -9.48 15.47
C ALA A 228 -15.21 -8.26 15.56
N GLY A 229 -16.41 -8.29 14.96
CA GLY A 229 -17.37 -7.20 14.94
C GLY A 229 -17.14 -6.17 13.83
N ALA A 230 -16.27 -6.46 12.86
CA ALA A 230 -16.01 -5.54 11.74
C ALA A 230 -17.14 -5.55 10.71
N ASN A 231 -17.43 -4.37 10.14
CA ASN A 231 -18.30 -4.19 8.99
C ASN A 231 -17.55 -3.81 7.71
N CYS A 232 -16.24 -3.61 7.81
CA CYS A 232 -15.34 -3.42 6.65
C CYS A 232 -13.92 -3.92 6.94
N ILE A 233 -13.13 -4.05 5.89
CA ILE A 233 -11.69 -4.40 5.96
C ILE A 233 -10.89 -3.19 5.47
N ILE A 234 -9.77 -2.87 6.11
CA ILE A 234 -8.86 -1.79 5.71
C ILE A 234 -7.58 -2.41 5.17
N ALA A 235 -7.38 -2.35 3.85
CA ALA A 235 -6.27 -2.99 3.16
C ALA A 235 -5.14 -2.02 2.82
N PHE A 236 -3.92 -2.59 2.74
CA PHE A 236 -2.69 -1.88 2.37
C PHE A 236 -2.07 -2.40 1.07
N CYS A 237 -2.76 -3.29 0.38
CA CYS A 237 -2.26 -3.96 -0.82
C CYS A 237 -3.34 -4.00 -1.90
N PRO A 238 -3.09 -3.45 -3.10
CA PRO A 238 -4.07 -3.46 -4.19
C PRO A 238 -4.43 -4.88 -4.66
N LEU A 239 -3.48 -5.81 -4.65
CA LEU A 239 -3.77 -7.21 -4.99
C LEU A 239 -4.62 -7.90 -3.92
N CYS A 240 -4.43 -7.55 -2.64
CA CYS A 240 -5.25 -8.10 -1.56
C CYS A 240 -6.67 -7.54 -1.62
N GLN A 241 -6.83 -6.24 -1.86
CA GLN A 241 -8.14 -5.60 -1.97
C GLN A 241 -8.97 -6.25 -3.09
N VAL A 242 -8.44 -6.30 -4.31
CA VAL A 242 -9.13 -6.93 -5.45
C VAL A 242 -9.46 -8.40 -5.15
N ASN A 243 -8.56 -9.15 -4.55
CA ASN A 243 -8.79 -10.56 -4.26
C ASN A 243 -9.83 -10.76 -3.15
N LEU A 244 -9.82 -9.91 -2.11
CA LEU A 244 -10.82 -9.92 -1.05
C LEU A 244 -12.20 -9.47 -1.52
N GLU A 245 -12.33 -8.70 -2.59
CA GLU A 245 -13.62 -8.30 -3.15
C GLU A 245 -14.12 -9.27 -4.22
N LEU A 246 -13.20 -9.85 -5.03
CA LEU A 246 -13.56 -10.70 -6.17
C LEU A 246 -13.81 -12.16 -5.80
N ARG A 247 -13.10 -12.66 -4.77
CA ARG A 247 -13.08 -14.08 -4.40
C ARG A 247 -13.94 -14.35 -3.17
N GLY A 248 -14.17 -15.65 -2.93
CA GLY A 248 -15.05 -16.13 -1.86
C GLY A 248 -16.43 -16.49 -2.37
N LYS A 249 -17.16 -17.27 -1.59
CA LYS A 249 -18.51 -17.80 -1.92
C LYS A 249 -19.64 -17.10 -1.17
N GLU A 250 -19.31 -16.10 -0.35
CA GLU A 250 -20.29 -15.35 0.41
C GLU A 250 -21.18 -14.48 -0.48
N VAL A 251 -22.46 -14.43 -0.14
CA VAL A 251 -23.46 -13.63 -0.86
C VAL A 251 -23.30 -12.13 -0.56
N GLU A 252 -22.90 -11.79 0.66
CA GLU A 252 -22.71 -10.39 1.11
C GLU A 252 -21.29 -10.19 1.61
N PRO A 253 -20.32 -9.94 0.71
CA PRO A 253 -18.94 -9.72 1.09
C PRO A 253 -18.77 -8.38 1.84
N LEU A 254 -17.81 -8.34 2.77
CA LEU A 254 -17.43 -7.09 3.43
C LEU A 254 -16.73 -6.14 2.44
N PRO A 255 -17.07 -4.85 2.40
CA PRO A 255 -16.31 -3.87 1.62
C PRO A 255 -14.88 -3.72 2.14
N VAL A 256 -13.95 -3.48 1.20
CA VAL A 256 -12.51 -3.40 1.51
C VAL A 256 -11.99 -2.03 1.12
N PHE A 257 -11.79 -1.15 2.08
CA PHE A 257 -11.26 0.19 1.86
C PHE A 257 -9.73 0.22 1.87
N TYR A 258 -9.17 1.15 1.12
CA TYR A 258 -7.81 1.60 1.38
C TYR A 258 -7.80 2.67 2.49
N ILE A 259 -6.72 2.72 3.27
CA ILE A 259 -6.59 3.74 4.33
C ILE A 259 -6.66 5.17 3.77
N SER A 260 -6.14 5.39 2.55
CA SER A 260 -6.20 6.68 1.87
C SER A 260 -7.62 7.11 1.50
N GLU A 261 -8.51 6.16 1.23
CA GLU A 261 -9.92 6.43 0.95
C GLU A 261 -10.65 6.85 2.23
N LEU A 262 -10.40 6.17 3.34
CA LEU A 262 -10.97 6.56 4.64
C LEU A 262 -10.51 7.97 5.06
N ILE A 263 -9.23 8.29 4.86
CA ILE A 263 -8.72 9.65 5.07
C ILE A 263 -9.43 10.64 4.14
N GLY A 264 -9.63 10.26 2.87
CA GLY A 264 -10.33 11.10 1.91
C GLY A 264 -11.79 11.36 2.27
N LEU A 265 -12.51 10.34 2.73
CA LEU A 265 -13.90 10.45 3.22
C LEU A 265 -13.96 11.33 4.46
N ALA A 266 -13.09 11.09 5.45
CA ALA A 266 -13.08 11.85 6.70
C ALA A 266 -12.70 13.32 6.49
N ALA A 267 -11.76 13.62 5.61
CA ALA A 267 -11.28 14.96 5.31
C ALA A 267 -12.00 15.63 4.11
N LYS A 268 -13.00 14.97 3.52
CA LYS A 268 -13.73 15.42 2.31
C LYS A 268 -12.80 15.87 1.18
N LEU A 269 -11.75 15.05 0.90
CA LEU A 269 -10.79 15.37 -0.14
C LEU A 269 -11.43 15.36 -1.52
N PRO A 270 -10.95 16.18 -2.48
CA PRO A 270 -11.54 16.28 -3.81
C PRO A 270 -11.64 14.91 -4.51
N GLY A 271 -12.84 14.51 -4.90
CA GLY A 271 -13.12 13.27 -5.62
C GLY A 271 -13.33 12.03 -4.76
N HIS A 272 -13.32 12.14 -3.43
CA HIS A 272 -13.49 11.01 -2.50
C HIS A 272 -14.72 10.15 -2.79
N GLU A 273 -15.86 10.75 -3.14
CA GLU A 273 -17.09 10.03 -3.49
C GLU A 273 -16.96 9.15 -4.74
N ASN A 274 -16.06 9.51 -5.66
CA ASN A 274 -15.86 8.76 -6.90
C ASN A 274 -14.91 7.58 -6.72
N TRP A 275 -14.02 7.61 -5.74
CA TRP A 275 -13.07 6.52 -5.51
C TRP A 275 -13.81 5.25 -5.11
N VAL A 276 -14.76 5.35 -4.18
CA VAL A 276 -15.54 4.22 -3.68
C VAL A 276 -16.51 3.62 -4.70
N LYS A 277 -16.84 4.33 -5.79
CA LYS A 277 -17.73 3.82 -6.86
C LYS A 277 -17.12 2.71 -7.72
N LYS A 278 -15.81 2.50 -7.64
CA LYS A 278 -15.09 1.55 -8.49
C LYS A 278 -14.72 0.26 -7.78
N HIS A 279 -15.08 0.12 -6.53
CA HIS A 279 -14.96 -1.12 -5.80
C HIS A 279 -15.83 -2.21 -6.43
N LEU A 280 -15.34 -3.45 -6.44
CA LEU A 280 -16.11 -4.61 -6.89
C LEU A 280 -17.23 -4.95 -5.89
N VAL A 281 -16.96 -4.77 -4.61
CA VAL A 281 -17.94 -4.78 -3.52
C VAL A 281 -18.30 -3.33 -3.22
N ASP A 282 -19.48 -2.90 -3.63
CA ASP A 282 -19.92 -1.52 -3.48
C ASP A 282 -20.03 -1.11 -1.99
N PRO A 283 -19.20 -0.19 -1.48
CA PRO A 283 -19.25 0.23 -0.09
C PRO A 283 -20.35 1.27 0.18
N ARG A 284 -20.98 1.86 -0.86
CA ARG A 284 -21.95 2.96 -0.71
C ARG A 284 -23.19 2.59 0.12
N PRO A 285 -23.75 1.36 0.03
CA PRO A 285 -24.85 0.98 0.91
C PRO A 285 -24.51 1.10 2.40
N LEU A 286 -23.31 0.63 2.79
CA LEU A 286 -22.82 0.77 4.16
C LEU A 286 -22.59 2.23 4.55
N LEU A 287 -21.93 3.00 3.67
CA LEU A 287 -21.65 4.42 3.94
C LEU A 287 -22.92 5.25 4.03
N SER A 288 -23.93 5.00 3.17
CA SER A 288 -25.22 5.67 3.22
C SER A 288 -26.02 5.30 4.45
N PHE A 289 -25.99 4.02 4.86
CA PHE A 289 -26.65 3.58 6.10
C PHE A 289 -26.09 4.27 7.35
N LEU A 290 -24.79 4.60 7.32
CA LEU A 290 -24.08 5.31 8.38
C LEU A 290 -24.08 6.84 8.20
N GLU A 291 -24.77 7.38 7.20
CA GLU A 291 -24.82 8.82 6.88
C GLU A 291 -23.43 9.46 6.61
N LEU A 292 -22.53 8.70 5.99
CA LEU A 292 -21.14 9.10 5.73
C LEU A 292 -20.86 9.58 4.29
N LEU A 293 -21.88 9.54 3.41
CA LEU A 293 -21.82 10.04 2.02
C LEU A 293 -22.63 11.29 1.85
#